data_fa9f15844ae114724030fa94f510a6fc
#
_entry.id   fa9f15844ae114724030fa94f510a6fc
#
_cell.length_a   1.000
_cell.length_b   1.000
_cell.length_c   1.000
_cell.angle_alpha   90.00
_cell.angle_beta   90.00
_cell.angle_gamma   90.00
#
_symmetry.space_group_name_H-M   'P 1'
#
loop_
_entity.id
_entity.type
_entity.pdbx_description
1 polymer ?
#
loop_
_entity_poly.entity_id
_entity_poly.type
_entity_poly.pdbx_seq_one_letter_code
_entity_poly.pdbx_strand_id
1 'polypeptide(L)'
;MFLVNGEYDEKIEKPYLVEGFSETNLFGVGERPDISDSDIIEAQKIMTEKGKSLDKIKSLEIGSLFHKKIRNVIRPILKPGLKLSELADKIEGTCMELTKGAGINRGIGFPSSLSVNECAAHFTPSKAHDITLDEKSITKIDFGVEINGWITDCAFTIAF
;
A
#
# COMPACT_ATOMS: atom_id res chain seq x y z
N MET A 1 -7.47 2.28 -18.65
CA MET A 1 -7.81 1.33 -19.74
C MET A 1 -7.63 -0.08 -19.20
N PHE A 2 -8.65 -0.88 -19.22
CA PHE A 2 -8.60 -2.22 -18.65
C PHE A 2 -8.97 -3.22 -19.73
N LEU A 3 -8.24 -4.34 -19.75
CA LEU A 3 -8.55 -5.45 -20.63
C LEU A 3 -9.42 -6.44 -19.86
N VAL A 4 -10.61 -6.68 -20.34
CA VAL A 4 -11.43 -7.80 -19.87
C VAL A 4 -11.27 -8.91 -20.89
N ASN A 5 -10.77 -10.06 -20.48
CA ASN A 5 -10.47 -11.20 -21.35
C ASN A 5 -9.54 -10.90 -22.55
N GLY A 6 -8.65 -9.91 -22.41
CA GLY A 6 -7.73 -9.54 -23.49
C GLY A 6 -8.33 -8.66 -24.59
N GLU A 7 -9.60 -8.28 -24.50
CA GLU A 7 -10.28 -7.41 -25.46
C GLU A 7 -10.67 -6.09 -24.82
N TYR A 8 -10.57 -5.01 -25.58
CA TYR A 8 -11.01 -3.69 -25.16
C TYR A 8 -12.52 -3.58 -25.36
N ASP A 9 -13.26 -3.35 -24.27
CA ASP A 9 -14.69 -3.08 -24.35
C ASP A 9 -14.92 -1.56 -24.35
N GLU A 10 -15.20 -0.99 -25.52
CA GLU A 10 -15.53 0.43 -25.73
C GLU A 10 -16.84 0.86 -25.05
N LYS A 11 -17.68 -0.11 -24.64
CA LYS A 11 -18.96 0.17 -23.98
C LYS A 11 -18.84 0.43 -22.49
N ILE A 12 -17.67 0.21 -21.91
CA ILE A 12 -17.41 0.55 -20.50
C ILE A 12 -17.12 2.04 -20.42
N GLU A 13 -18.17 2.85 -20.40
CA GLU A 13 -18.07 4.34 -20.27
C GLU A 13 -17.43 4.76 -18.94
N LYS A 14 -17.54 3.95 -17.91
CA LYS A 14 -16.90 4.15 -16.61
C LYS A 14 -16.37 2.81 -16.11
N PRO A 15 -15.12 2.48 -16.44
CA PRO A 15 -14.53 1.26 -15.90
C PRO A 15 -14.56 1.35 -14.37
N TYR A 16 -15.18 0.36 -13.76
CA TYR A 16 -15.16 0.14 -12.30
C TYR A 16 -15.99 1.05 -11.42
N LEU A 17 -17.10 1.58 -11.87
CA LEU A 17 -18.19 1.80 -10.95
C LEU A 17 -18.82 0.45 -10.60
N VAL A 18 -18.06 -0.40 -9.90
CA VAL A 18 -18.66 -1.46 -9.11
C VAL A 18 -19.49 -0.74 -8.03
N GLU A 19 -20.69 -1.23 -7.74
CA GLU A 19 -21.51 -0.69 -6.65
C GLU A 19 -20.64 -0.46 -5.42
N GLY A 20 -20.61 0.77 -4.89
CA GLY A 20 -19.73 1.16 -3.78
C GLY A 20 -18.44 1.91 -4.15
N PHE A 21 -18.20 2.18 -5.43
CA PHE A 21 -17.08 3.03 -5.86
C PHE A 21 -17.46 4.50 -5.76
N SER A 22 -16.72 5.28 -5.00
CA SER A 22 -16.82 6.73 -4.98
C SER A 22 -15.79 7.32 -5.94
N GLU A 23 -16.17 8.34 -6.72
CA GLU A 23 -15.25 9.11 -7.58
C GLU A 23 -14.11 9.77 -6.78
N THR A 24 -14.30 9.93 -5.48
CA THR A 24 -13.30 10.44 -4.54
C THR A 24 -12.37 9.36 -4.00
N ASN A 25 -12.60 8.09 -4.34
CA ASN A 25 -11.78 6.99 -3.86
C ASN A 25 -10.59 6.74 -4.79
N LEU A 26 -9.56 7.58 -4.68
CA LEU A 26 -8.30 7.46 -5.42
C LEU A 26 -7.57 6.11 -5.21
N PHE A 27 -8.01 5.32 -4.26
CA PHE A 27 -7.30 4.11 -3.80
C PHE A 27 -8.06 2.82 -4.03
N GLY A 28 -9.02 2.82 -4.94
CA GLY A 28 -9.67 1.60 -5.41
C GLY A 28 -10.88 1.19 -4.59
N VAL A 29 -11.19 -0.02 -4.69
CA VAL A 29 -12.45 -0.72 -4.61
C VAL A 29 -13.17 -0.58 -3.27
N GLY A 30 -14.40 -0.06 -3.30
CA GLY A 30 -15.38 -0.18 -2.23
C GLY A 30 -15.16 0.72 -1.01
N GLU A 31 -16.20 0.94 -0.26
CA GLU A 31 -16.08 1.47 1.10
C GLU A 31 -15.27 0.49 1.93
N ARG A 32 -14.12 0.95 2.38
CA ARG A 32 -13.32 0.19 3.34
C ARG A 32 -13.76 0.64 4.72
N PRO A 33 -14.09 -0.29 5.61
CA PRO A 33 -14.32 0.08 6.99
C PRO A 33 -13.08 0.83 7.50
N ASP A 34 -13.31 1.97 8.11
CA ASP A 34 -12.27 2.73 8.77
C ASP A 34 -11.56 1.84 9.78
N ILE A 35 -10.23 1.84 9.71
CA ILE A 35 -9.43 1.13 10.68
C ILE A 35 -9.28 2.05 11.88
N SER A 36 -9.85 1.65 12.99
CA SER A 36 -9.72 2.39 14.23
C SER A 36 -8.30 2.25 14.83
N ASP A 37 -7.90 3.24 15.61
CA ASP A 37 -6.64 3.13 16.35
C ASP A 37 -6.67 1.98 17.37
N SER A 38 -7.85 1.62 17.88
CA SER A 38 -8.03 0.45 18.75
C SER A 38 -7.71 -0.87 18.05
N ASP A 39 -8.06 -1.03 16.77
CA ASP A 39 -7.72 -2.23 16.00
C ASP A 39 -6.21 -2.35 15.83
N ILE A 40 -5.53 -1.23 15.59
CA ILE A 40 -4.07 -1.20 15.47
C ILE A 40 -3.40 -1.56 16.81
N ILE A 41 -3.86 -0.99 17.92
CA ILE A 41 -3.33 -1.27 19.26
C ILE A 41 -3.51 -2.75 19.61
N GLU A 42 -4.68 -3.31 19.36
CA GLU A 42 -4.95 -4.73 19.64
C GLU A 42 -4.09 -5.65 18.75
N ALA A 43 -3.94 -5.32 17.45
CA ALA A 43 -3.07 -6.04 16.54
C ALA A 43 -1.61 -6.03 17.02
N GLN A 44 -1.10 -4.87 17.46
CA GLN A 44 0.24 -4.73 18.01
C GLN A 44 0.43 -5.52 19.30
N LYS A 45 -0.58 -5.55 20.15
CA LYS A 45 -0.58 -6.33 21.40
C LYS A 45 -0.48 -7.82 21.09
N ILE A 46 -1.37 -8.35 20.26
CA ILE A 46 -1.38 -9.76 19.83
C ILE A 46 -0.04 -10.14 19.22
N MET A 47 0.49 -9.31 18.31
CA MET A 47 1.76 -9.54 17.65
C MET A 47 2.93 -9.60 18.66
N THR A 48 2.91 -8.74 19.67
CA THR A 48 3.98 -8.66 20.68
C THR A 48 3.91 -9.81 21.66
N GLU A 49 2.71 -10.15 22.15
CA GLU A 49 2.49 -11.21 23.14
C GLU A 49 2.73 -12.61 22.56
N LYS A 50 2.24 -12.87 21.36
CA LYS A 50 2.37 -14.18 20.72
C LYS A 50 3.69 -14.38 19.99
N GLY A 51 4.29 -13.28 19.48
CA GLY A 51 5.57 -13.33 18.79
C GLY A 51 5.59 -14.40 17.68
N LYS A 52 6.60 -15.26 17.68
CA LYS A 52 6.77 -16.34 16.69
C LYS A 52 5.71 -17.43 16.74
N SER A 53 4.88 -17.49 17.77
CA SER A 53 3.80 -18.48 17.89
C SER A 53 2.53 -18.09 17.11
N LEU A 54 2.49 -16.92 16.48
CA LEU A 54 1.41 -16.56 15.58
C LEU A 54 1.37 -17.49 14.37
N ASP A 55 0.20 -18.03 14.09
CA ASP A 55 -0.02 -18.79 12.86
C ASP A 55 -0.03 -17.88 11.62
N LYS A 56 0.00 -18.52 10.44
CA LYS A 56 0.00 -17.84 9.15
C LYS A 56 -1.17 -16.88 8.97
N ILE A 57 -2.39 -17.34 9.26
CA ILE A 57 -3.62 -16.59 9.01
C ILE A 57 -3.62 -15.32 9.86
N LYS A 58 -3.34 -15.45 11.15
CA LYS A 58 -3.30 -14.31 12.07
C LYS A 58 -2.18 -13.32 11.72
N SER A 59 -1.03 -13.82 11.26
CA SER A 59 0.06 -12.97 10.77
C SER A 59 -0.38 -12.14 9.55
N LEU A 60 -1.06 -12.75 8.58
CA LEU A 60 -1.59 -12.07 7.41
C LEU A 60 -2.72 -11.08 7.74
N GLU A 61 -3.60 -11.41 8.69
CA GLU A 61 -4.63 -10.48 9.19
C GLU A 61 -4.01 -9.22 9.79
N ILE A 62 -3.03 -9.37 10.67
CA ILE A 62 -2.29 -8.25 11.28
C ILE A 62 -1.57 -7.44 10.21
N GLY A 63 -0.86 -8.10 9.30
CA GLY A 63 -0.18 -7.45 8.17
C GLY A 63 -1.16 -6.65 7.30
N SER A 64 -2.34 -7.19 7.04
CA SER A 64 -3.39 -6.52 6.28
C SER A 64 -3.90 -5.25 6.98
N LEU A 65 -4.10 -5.29 8.31
CA LEU A 65 -4.48 -4.10 9.07
C LEU A 65 -3.41 -3.02 8.99
N PHE A 66 -2.15 -3.40 9.19
CA PHE A 66 -1.03 -2.44 9.10
C PHE A 66 -0.87 -1.88 7.69
N HIS A 67 -0.99 -2.71 6.67
CA HIS A 67 -0.96 -2.27 5.28
C HIS A 67 -2.06 -1.22 4.99
N LYS A 68 -3.29 -1.46 5.44
CA LYS A 68 -4.39 -0.50 5.31
C LYS A 68 -4.10 0.80 6.07
N LYS A 69 -3.54 0.72 7.29
CA LYS A 69 -3.17 1.91 8.07
C LYS A 69 -2.10 2.74 7.36
N ILE A 70 -1.08 2.11 6.79
CA ILE A 70 -0.06 2.79 5.99
C ILE A 70 -0.71 3.55 4.82
N ARG A 71 -1.60 2.88 4.07
CA ARG A 71 -2.33 3.54 2.97
C ARG A 71 -3.11 4.77 3.44
N ASN A 72 -3.75 4.71 4.60
CA ASN A 72 -4.45 5.85 5.17
C ASN A 72 -3.51 6.99 5.56
N VAL A 73 -2.31 6.66 6.05
CA VAL A 73 -1.28 7.66 6.42
C VAL A 73 -0.70 8.36 5.19
N ILE A 74 -0.44 7.63 4.10
CA ILE A 74 0.15 8.22 2.91
C ILE A 74 -0.86 8.97 2.04
N ARG A 75 -2.13 8.60 2.09
CA ARG A 75 -3.19 9.21 1.27
C ARG A 75 -3.19 10.74 1.26
N PRO A 76 -3.10 11.44 2.40
CA PRO A 76 -3.14 12.91 2.44
C PRO A 76 -1.93 13.59 1.82
N ILE A 77 -0.81 12.90 1.69
CA ILE A 77 0.44 13.47 1.16
C ILE A 77 0.63 13.25 -0.33
N LEU A 78 -0.19 12.38 -0.94
CA LEU A 78 -0.13 12.09 -2.38
C LEU A 78 -0.65 13.28 -3.18
N LYS A 79 0.27 14.01 -3.80
CA LYS A 79 -0.01 15.20 -4.61
C LYS A 79 1.14 15.49 -5.57
N PRO A 80 0.91 16.25 -6.64
CA PRO A 80 1.99 16.77 -7.47
C PRO A 80 3.03 17.54 -6.61
N GLY A 81 4.30 17.39 -6.94
CA GLY A 81 5.43 17.95 -6.21
C GLY A 81 6.03 17.03 -5.14
N LEU A 82 5.39 15.90 -4.82
CA LEU A 82 5.94 14.90 -3.90
C LEU A 82 7.08 14.13 -4.57
N LYS A 83 8.19 13.96 -3.87
CA LYS A 83 9.27 13.08 -4.31
C LYS A 83 8.98 11.62 -3.93
N LEU A 84 9.32 10.71 -4.82
CA LEU A 84 9.13 9.28 -4.56
C LEU A 84 9.96 8.78 -3.38
N SER A 85 11.18 9.30 -3.18
CA SER A 85 12.00 8.97 -2.01
C SER A 85 11.32 9.35 -0.70
N GLU A 86 10.67 10.53 -0.64
CA GLU A 86 9.92 10.96 0.54
C GLU A 86 8.70 10.08 0.79
N LEU A 87 8.03 9.64 -0.27
CA LEU A 87 6.92 8.70 -0.17
C LEU A 87 7.39 7.33 0.32
N ALA A 88 8.49 6.80 -0.21
CA ALA A 88 9.08 5.55 0.24
C ALA A 88 9.46 5.61 1.72
N ASP A 89 10.18 6.66 2.14
CA ASP A 89 10.55 6.89 3.55
C ASP A 89 9.32 6.92 4.46
N LYS A 90 8.21 7.52 3.99
CA LYS A 90 6.97 7.58 4.78
C LYS A 90 6.29 6.22 4.88
N ILE A 91 6.22 5.45 3.79
CA ILE A 91 5.66 4.08 3.79
C ILE A 91 6.47 3.20 4.73
N GLU A 92 7.78 3.14 4.53
CA GLU A 92 8.68 2.25 5.25
C GLU A 92 8.81 2.64 6.72
N GLY A 93 8.93 3.95 7.02
CA GLY A 93 8.93 4.45 8.39
C GLY A 93 7.65 4.09 9.15
N THR A 94 6.48 4.30 8.53
CA THR A 94 5.20 3.93 9.14
C THR A 94 5.11 2.41 9.33
N CYS A 95 5.59 1.62 8.38
CA CYS A 95 5.63 0.16 8.50
C CYS A 95 6.46 -0.27 9.72
N MET A 96 7.66 0.30 9.89
CA MET A 96 8.54 0.00 11.02
C MET A 96 7.93 0.41 12.37
N GLU A 97 7.24 1.55 12.43
CA GLU A 97 6.51 1.98 13.64
C GLU A 97 5.39 1.01 14.01
N LEU A 98 4.56 0.60 13.05
CA LEU A 98 3.42 -0.30 13.28
C LEU A 98 3.88 -1.69 13.69
N THR A 99 4.87 -2.22 13.00
CA THR A 99 5.41 -3.57 13.25
C THR A 99 6.35 -3.62 14.46
N LYS A 100 6.76 -2.46 15.00
CA LYS A 100 7.79 -2.33 16.04
C LYS A 100 9.10 -3.02 15.64
N GLY A 101 9.45 -2.95 14.39
CA GLY A 101 10.59 -3.52 13.68
C GLY A 101 11.42 -4.54 14.45
N ALA A 102 11.37 -5.80 14.08
CA ALA A 102 12.08 -6.87 14.80
C ALA A 102 12.92 -7.75 13.86
N GLY A 103 13.83 -7.10 13.14
CA GLY A 103 14.71 -7.75 12.18
C GLY A 103 13.92 -8.45 11.07
N ILE A 104 14.22 -9.72 10.83
CA ILE A 104 13.56 -10.53 9.80
C ILE A 104 12.20 -11.11 10.20
N ASN A 105 11.72 -10.81 11.39
CA ASN A 105 10.46 -11.39 11.88
C ASN A 105 9.28 -10.44 11.71
N ARG A 106 9.54 -9.15 11.55
CA ARG A 106 8.49 -8.13 11.45
C ARG A 106 9.06 -6.86 10.82
N GLY A 107 8.36 -6.32 9.86
CA GLY A 107 8.78 -5.06 9.24
C GLY A 107 8.33 -4.94 7.78
N ILE A 108 9.23 -4.39 6.99
CA ILE A 108 9.06 -4.19 5.56
C ILE A 108 9.20 -5.52 4.86
N GLY A 109 8.18 -5.92 4.07
CA GLY A 109 8.21 -7.19 3.34
C GLY A 109 9.16 -7.17 2.15
N PHE A 110 9.28 -6.01 1.50
CA PHE A 110 10.22 -5.73 0.40
C PHE A 110 10.37 -4.21 0.23
N PRO A 111 11.43 -3.71 -0.42
CA PRO A 111 11.61 -2.28 -0.68
C PRO A 111 10.42 -1.69 -1.44
N SER A 112 9.89 -0.55 -1.00
CA SER A 112 8.71 0.07 -1.62
C SER A 112 8.94 0.34 -3.10
N SER A 113 8.09 -0.22 -3.96
CA SER A 113 8.11 -0.04 -5.40
C SER A 113 7.15 1.09 -5.79
N LEU A 114 7.68 2.15 -6.39
CA LEU A 114 6.95 3.37 -6.76
C LEU A 114 7.15 3.66 -8.24
N SER A 115 6.45 2.92 -9.08
CA SER A 115 6.67 2.89 -10.53
C SER A 115 5.78 3.91 -11.26
N VAL A 116 6.40 4.87 -11.97
CA VAL A 116 5.71 5.98 -12.62
C VAL A 116 5.60 5.76 -14.12
N ASN A 117 4.46 6.11 -14.68
CA ASN A 117 4.14 6.13 -16.11
C ASN A 117 4.46 4.78 -16.80
N GLU A 118 5.40 4.78 -17.74
CA GLU A 118 5.80 3.59 -18.51
C GLU A 118 6.53 2.53 -17.70
N CYS A 119 7.06 2.87 -16.54
CA CYS A 119 7.65 1.89 -15.63
C CYS A 119 6.54 1.01 -15.04
N ALA A 120 6.51 -0.26 -15.38
CA ALA A 120 5.44 -1.17 -14.98
C ALA A 120 5.47 -1.49 -13.47
N ALA A 121 6.65 -1.87 -12.94
CA ALA A 121 6.81 -2.31 -11.56
C ALA A 121 8.28 -2.23 -11.12
N HIS A 122 8.52 -2.46 -9.82
CA HIS A 122 9.82 -2.68 -9.19
C HIS A 122 10.79 -1.49 -9.21
N PHE A 123 10.31 -0.28 -9.46
CA PHE A 123 11.14 0.90 -9.31
C PHE A 123 11.16 1.34 -7.83
N THR A 124 12.29 1.14 -7.18
CA THR A 124 12.54 1.66 -5.83
C THR A 124 13.34 2.95 -5.93
N PRO A 125 12.80 4.10 -5.48
CA PRO A 125 13.52 5.37 -5.57
C PRO A 125 14.73 5.38 -4.63
N SER A 126 15.73 6.16 -5.03
CA SER A 126 16.89 6.45 -4.19
C SER A 126 17.23 7.93 -4.32
N LYS A 127 18.03 8.47 -3.38
CA LYS A 127 18.46 9.87 -3.47
C LYS A 127 19.21 10.20 -4.76
N ALA A 128 19.84 9.22 -5.38
CA ALA A 128 20.56 9.38 -6.65
C ALA A 128 19.64 9.25 -7.88
N HIS A 129 18.53 8.52 -7.72
CA HIS A 129 17.54 8.29 -8.78
C HIS A 129 16.15 8.50 -8.18
N ASP A 130 15.76 9.76 -8.10
CA ASP A 130 14.47 10.19 -7.55
C ASP A 130 13.61 10.81 -8.64
N ILE A 131 12.31 10.68 -8.50
CA ILE A 131 11.31 11.25 -9.38
C ILE A 131 10.38 12.12 -8.54
N THR A 132 10.07 13.30 -9.04
CA THR A 132 9.03 14.16 -8.46
C THR A 132 7.75 13.96 -9.24
N LEU A 133 6.65 13.65 -8.55
CA LEU A 133 5.35 13.49 -9.17
C LEU A 133 4.84 14.81 -9.75
N ASP A 134 4.22 14.75 -10.91
CA ASP A 134 3.52 15.87 -11.54
C ASP A 134 2.03 15.56 -11.76
N GLU A 135 1.28 16.52 -12.30
CA GLU A 135 -0.17 16.39 -12.54
C GLU A 135 -0.55 15.31 -13.58
N LYS A 136 0.42 14.80 -14.34
CA LYS A 136 0.21 13.77 -15.38
C LYS A 136 0.74 12.41 -14.94
N SER A 137 1.33 12.34 -13.76
CA SER A 137 1.93 11.11 -13.25
C SER A 137 0.87 10.07 -12.93
N ILE A 138 1.03 8.88 -13.51
CA ILE A 138 0.31 7.67 -13.14
C ILE A 138 1.28 6.81 -12.35
N THR A 139 1.01 6.60 -11.06
CA THR A 139 1.97 5.94 -10.16
C THR A 139 1.39 4.66 -9.59
N LYS A 140 2.10 3.55 -9.78
CA LYS A 140 1.83 2.27 -9.14
C LYS A 140 2.62 2.23 -7.83
N ILE A 141 1.91 2.15 -6.72
CA ILE A 141 2.45 2.09 -5.37
C ILE A 141 2.27 0.66 -4.88
N ASP A 142 3.39 0.02 -4.58
CA ASP A 142 3.46 -1.38 -4.24
C ASP A 142 4.42 -1.58 -3.06
N PHE A 143 3.91 -2.13 -1.97
CA PHE A 143 4.69 -2.40 -0.77
C PHE A 143 4.09 -3.55 0.04
N GLY A 144 4.94 -4.20 0.80
CA GLY A 144 4.56 -5.33 1.64
C GLY A 144 4.84 -5.10 3.12
N VAL A 145 3.98 -5.67 3.96
CA VAL A 145 4.17 -5.74 5.41
C VAL A 145 4.45 -7.18 5.79
N GLU A 146 5.56 -7.42 6.48
CA GLU A 146 5.96 -8.74 6.95
C GLU A 146 5.65 -8.92 8.42
N ILE A 147 5.00 -10.05 8.75
CA ILE A 147 4.77 -10.52 10.12
C ILE A 147 5.14 -12.01 10.18
N ASN A 148 6.18 -12.35 10.94
CA ASN A 148 6.66 -13.74 11.14
C ASN A 148 6.96 -14.52 9.86
N GLY A 149 7.57 -13.87 8.86
CA GLY A 149 7.90 -14.48 7.58
C GLY A 149 6.73 -14.53 6.58
N TRP A 150 5.56 -13.99 6.94
CA TRP A 150 4.41 -13.88 6.06
C TRP A 150 4.24 -12.46 5.59
N ILE A 151 4.33 -12.25 4.28
CA ILE A 151 4.21 -10.94 3.66
C ILE A 151 2.76 -10.72 3.21
N THR A 152 2.18 -9.61 3.65
CA THR A 152 0.95 -9.06 3.07
C THR A 152 1.34 -8.06 2.01
N ASP A 153 1.13 -8.44 0.77
CA ASP A 153 1.49 -7.69 -0.44
C ASP A 153 0.24 -7.10 -1.08
N CYS A 154 0.29 -5.82 -1.45
CA CYS A 154 -0.79 -5.17 -2.17
C CYS A 154 -0.32 -3.91 -2.89
N ALA A 155 -0.62 -3.84 -4.18
CA ALA A 155 -0.38 -2.67 -5.01
C ALA A 155 -1.66 -1.91 -5.35
N PHE A 156 -1.52 -0.62 -5.65
CA PHE A 156 -2.58 0.22 -6.18
C PHE A 156 -2.01 1.34 -7.06
N THR A 157 -2.85 1.88 -7.92
CA THR A 157 -2.46 2.95 -8.84
C THR A 157 -3.15 4.25 -8.48
N ILE A 158 -2.41 5.35 -8.55
CA ILE A 158 -2.93 6.71 -8.42
C ILE A 158 -2.70 7.50 -9.70
N ALA A 159 -3.58 8.45 -9.96
CA ALA A 159 -3.43 9.51 -10.96
C ALA A 159 -4.01 10.81 -10.36
N PHE A 160 -3.53 11.97 -10.83
CA PHE A 160 -3.99 13.29 -10.39
C PHE A 160 -4.90 13.94 -11.43
#